data_f59a1e7bab0bd5178bf712dc0ee59787
#
_entry.id   f59a1e7bab0bd5178bf712dc0ee59787
#
_cell.length_a   1.000
_cell.length_b   1.000
_cell.length_c   1.000
_cell.angle_alpha   90.00
_cell.angle_beta   90.00
_cell.angle_gamma   90.00
#
_symmetry.space_group_name_H-M   'P 1'
#
loop_
_entity.id
_entity.type
_entity.pdbx_description
1 polymer ?
#
loop_
_entity_poly.entity_id
_entity_poly.type
_entity_poly.pdbx_seq_one_letter_code
_entity_poly.pdbx_strand_id
1 'polypeptide(L)'
;MPTFKTVIHPRYKKADGVFRVKIRITHNKQSRYIPTCYYASSSEVNEKFDFKRGTSYVRDTMPIIDEYRKICNKCADKIETMNVDQIVELIKNYKEDENFKLDFIAFGRRHIQQLRDNDHKGNADMYQCALNAFVRFLRRNKIDINEITSRVVKQFITFLENEKPRAGHKKGRRSPSLYCATLKALHNVAKAEYNDEDIGVIRIPLSPFSRTKVPPIPRTEKKPMTLEQLRAVFNVPDDDTFQRRGDYNIRNLGRDIGLLSFFLIGINTVDLYNCTGIQNGRLIYNRTKTKNRRQDKAKIDIRIEPEALALIEKYRDPTGPCLPPIKATLREQLSATSAIK
;
A
#
# COMPACT_ATOMS: atom_id res chain seq x y z
N MET A 1 3.61 -10.10 37.32
CA MET A 1 3.13 -8.70 37.12
C MET A 1 4.20 -7.73 37.57
N PRO A 2 4.43 -6.61 36.88
CA PRO A 2 5.40 -5.60 37.26
C PRO A 2 4.96 -4.85 38.52
N THR A 3 5.94 -4.39 39.31
CA THR A 3 5.72 -3.57 40.48
C THR A 3 6.21 -2.15 40.24
N PHE A 4 5.53 -1.17 40.84
CA PHE A 4 5.81 0.27 40.64
C PHE A 4 6.08 0.94 41.96
N LYS A 5 7.14 1.74 42.03
CA LYS A 5 7.50 2.51 43.23
C LYS A 5 8.03 3.89 42.85
N THR A 6 7.56 4.92 43.51
CA THR A 6 8.12 6.28 43.41
C THR A 6 9.47 6.33 44.09
N VAL A 7 10.51 6.78 43.40
CA VAL A 7 11.89 6.78 43.86
C VAL A 7 12.68 8.00 43.39
N ILE A 8 13.76 8.26 44.07
CA ILE A 8 14.83 9.18 43.66
C ILE A 8 16.06 8.34 43.35
N HIS A 9 16.82 8.73 42.33
CA HIS A 9 18.05 8.03 42.01
C HIS A 9 19.27 8.94 42.25
N PRO A 10 20.23 8.54 43.11
CA PRO A 10 21.34 9.40 43.55
C PRO A 10 22.19 9.97 42.40
N ARG A 11 22.41 9.18 41.36
CA ARG A 11 23.25 9.54 40.20
C ARG A 11 22.70 10.69 39.34
N TYR A 12 21.46 11.11 39.55
CA TYR A 12 20.81 12.11 38.71
C TYR A 12 20.44 13.39 39.46
N LYS A 13 21.33 13.82 40.34
CA LYS A 13 21.27 15.14 40.99
C LYS A 13 21.61 16.20 39.94
N LYS A 14 20.74 17.19 39.76
CA LYS A 14 21.03 18.34 38.90
C LYS A 14 22.05 19.29 39.58
N ALA A 15 22.68 20.16 38.80
CA ALA A 15 23.64 21.14 39.29
C ALA A 15 23.04 22.09 40.33
N ASP A 16 21.74 22.34 40.27
CA ASP A 16 20.96 23.13 41.24
C ASP A 16 20.60 22.37 42.55
N GLY A 17 21.10 21.17 42.74
CA GLY A 17 20.87 20.36 43.93
C GLY A 17 19.52 19.63 43.97
N VAL A 18 18.75 19.67 42.92
CA VAL A 18 17.40 19.09 42.82
C VAL A 18 17.45 17.67 42.21
N PHE A 19 16.59 16.79 42.70
CA PHE A 19 16.47 15.41 42.21
C PHE A 19 15.19 15.24 41.41
N ARG A 20 15.27 14.66 40.22
CA ARG A 20 14.06 14.30 39.46
C ARG A 20 13.42 13.06 40.06
N VAL A 21 12.15 13.16 40.44
CA VAL A 21 11.34 12.05 40.92
C VAL A 21 11.06 11.10 39.74
N LYS A 22 11.24 9.79 39.95
CA LYS A 22 11.07 8.74 38.94
C LYS A 22 10.16 7.65 39.50
N ILE A 23 9.48 6.95 38.59
CA ILE A 23 8.77 5.72 38.90
C ILE A 23 9.67 4.55 38.49
N ARG A 24 10.04 3.74 39.48
CA ARG A 24 10.77 2.49 39.28
C ARG A 24 9.77 1.40 38.91
N ILE A 25 10.01 0.74 37.80
CA ILE A 25 9.28 -0.44 37.34
C ILE A 25 10.19 -1.64 37.55
N THR A 26 9.72 -2.65 38.29
CA THR A 26 10.47 -3.88 38.53
C THR A 26 9.67 -5.06 38.00
N HIS A 27 10.29 -5.86 37.14
CA HIS A 27 9.73 -7.10 36.57
C HIS A 27 10.86 -8.13 36.41
N ASN A 28 10.60 -9.40 36.76
CA ASN A 28 11.58 -10.49 36.68
C ASN A 28 12.97 -10.12 37.22
N LYS A 29 13.00 -9.51 38.45
CA LYS A 29 14.20 -9.05 39.15
C LYS A 29 14.99 -7.93 38.46
N GLN A 30 14.53 -7.42 37.33
CA GLN A 30 15.13 -6.28 36.64
C GLN A 30 14.33 -5.00 36.89
N SER A 31 15.00 -3.86 36.93
CA SER A 31 14.35 -2.57 37.18
C SER A 31 14.71 -1.52 36.14
N ARG A 32 13.73 -0.69 35.77
CA ARG A 32 13.88 0.50 34.93
C ARG A 32 13.17 1.69 35.56
N TYR A 33 13.49 2.89 35.08
CA TYR A 33 13.01 4.14 35.68
C TYR A 33 12.37 5.03 34.62
N ILE A 34 11.13 5.41 34.85
CA ILE A 34 10.43 6.41 34.03
C ILE A 34 10.49 7.76 34.81
N PRO A 35 11.03 8.84 34.20
CA PRO A 35 11.06 10.15 34.82
C PRO A 35 9.64 10.75 34.85
N THR A 36 9.33 11.45 35.98
CA THR A 36 8.10 12.24 36.12
C THR A 36 8.37 13.73 35.87
N CYS A 37 7.34 14.56 35.96
CA CYS A 37 7.44 16.02 35.92
C CYS A 37 7.84 16.61 37.29
N TYR A 38 7.90 15.81 38.37
CA TYR A 38 8.18 16.27 39.72
C TYR A 38 9.68 16.30 40.03
N TYR A 39 10.07 17.27 40.87
CA TYR A 39 11.44 17.45 41.32
C TYR A 39 11.43 17.64 42.82
N ALA A 40 12.31 16.94 43.53
CA ALA A 40 12.48 17.03 44.96
C ALA A 40 13.78 17.78 45.30
N SER A 41 13.73 18.71 46.26
CA SER A 41 14.90 19.41 46.75
C SER A 41 15.74 18.51 47.68
N SER A 42 17.02 18.85 47.86
CA SER A 42 17.89 18.12 48.79
C SER A 42 17.39 18.16 50.23
N SER A 43 16.60 19.18 50.61
CA SER A 43 15.99 19.31 51.95
C SER A 43 14.86 18.29 52.18
N GLU A 44 14.23 17.78 51.12
CA GLU A 44 13.09 16.85 51.17
C GLU A 44 13.53 15.38 51.10
N VAL A 45 14.84 15.15 50.96
CA VAL A 45 15.44 13.83 50.80
C VAL A 45 16.31 13.53 52.05
N ASN A 46 16.27 12.28 52.51
CA ASN A 46 17.13 11.83 53.60
C ASN A 46 18.49 11.31 53.06
N GLU A 47 19.42 10.97 53.98
CA GLU A 47 20.75 10.44 53.63
C GLU A 47 20.69 9.12 52.84
N LYS A 48 19.59 8.36 52.96
CA LYS A 48 19.36 7.10 52.23
C LYS A 48 18.68 7.31 50.86
N PHE A 49 18.52 8.56 50.44
CA PHE A 49 17.81 8.96 49.24
C PHE A 49 16.33 8.53 49.18
N ASP A 50 15.69 8.43 50.37
CA ASP A 50 14.25 8.28 50.48
C ASP A 50 13.60 9.64 50.79
N PHE A 51 12.32 9.77 50.48
CA PHE A 51 11.52 10.96 50.76
C PHE A 51 11.34 11.12 52.26
N LYS A 52 11.53 12.32 52.79
CA LYS A 52 11.23 12.65 54.18
C LYS A 52 9.72 12.59 54.47
N ARG A 53 9.36 12.32 55.70
CA ARG A 53 7.95 12.33 56.14
C ARG A 53 7.32 13.70 55.86
N GLY A 54 6.09 13.71 55.30
CA GLY A 54 5.35 14.92 54.98
C GLY A 54 5.48 15.38 53.52
N THR A 55 6.34 14.79 52.71
CA THR A 55 6.40 15.09 51.26
C THR A 55 5.23 14.44 50.51
N SER A 56 4.72 15.12 49.47
CA SER A 56 3.54 14.65 48.70
C SER A 56 3.85 13.75 47.51
N TYR A 57 5.14 13.61 47.15
CA TYR A 57 5.56 12.95 45.89
C TYR A 57 5.01 11.55 45.67
N VAL A 58 4.92 10.73 46.74
CA VAL A 58 4.35 9.38 46.63
C VAL A 58 2.86 9.46 46.29
N ARG A 59 2.12 10.38 46.94
CA ARG A 59 0.69 10.62 46.69
C ARG A 59 0.47 11.18 45.26
N ASP A 60 1.27 12.16 44.86
CA ASP A 60 1.12 12.89 43.60
C ASP A 60 1.47 12.01 42.39
N THR A 61 2.32 11.00 42.58
CA THR A 61 2.63 10.02 41.53
C THR A 61 1.70 8.83 41.48
N MET A 62 0.83 8.62 42.48
CA MET A 62 -0.12 7.49 42.52
C MET A 62 -1.05 7.45 41.29
N PRO A 63 -1.65 8.55 40.81
CA PRO A 63 -2.47 8.52 39.59
C PRO A 63 -1.70 7.99 38.36
N ILE A 64 -0.42 8.34 38.25
CA ILE A 64 0.43 7.88 37.15
C ILE A 64 0.72 6.38 37.32
N ILE A 65 0.99 5.93 38.54
CA ILE A 65 1.21 4.49 38.82
C ILE A 65 -0.06 3.69 38.57
N ASP A 66 -1.23 4.20 38.93
CA ASP A 66 -2.51 3.51 38.70
C ASP A 66 -2.84 3.43 37.20
N GLU A 67 -2.46 4.44 36.43
CA GLU A 67 -2.55 4.39 34.95
C GLU A 67 -1.63 3.31 34.38
N TYR A 68 -0.38 3.23 34.83
CA TYR A 68 0.56 2.18 34.41
C TYR A 68 0.05 0.77 34.77
N ARG A 69 -0.56 0.61 35.96
CA ARG A 69 -1.19 -0.64 36.36
C ARG A 69 -2.37 -1.01 35.46
N LYS A 70 -3.23 -0.03 35.11
CA LYS A 70 -4.36 -0.25 34.18
C LYS A 70 -3.86 -0.73 32.80
N ILE A 71 -2.79 -0.10 32.27
CA ILE A 71 -2.15 -0.52 31.01
C ILE A 71 -1.67 -1.97 31.12
N CYS A 72 -0.92 -2.28 32.18
CA CYS A 72 -0.39 -3.61 32.39
C CYS A 72 -1.51 -4.66 32.59
N ASN A 73 -2.58 -4.33 33.28
CA ASN A 73 -3.72 -5.25 33.45
C ASN A 73 -4.46 -5.53 32.13
N LYS A 74 -4.59 -4.51 31.26
CA LYS A 74 -5.18 -4.71 29.93
C LYS A 74 -4.35 -5.63 29.03
N CYS A 75 -3.05 -5.74 29.28
CA CYS A 75 -2.10 -6.54 28.51
C CYS A 75 -1.54 -7.73 29.30
N ALA A 76 -2.25 -8.23 30.31
CA ALA A 76 -1.74 -9.20 31.29
C ALA A 76 -1.13 -10.46 30.63
N ASP A 77 -1.79 -11.03 29.62
CA ASP A 77 -1.33 -12.22 28.91
C ASP A 77 0.02 -12.04 28.20
N LYS A 78 0.31 -10.81 27.76
CA LYS A 78 1.56 -10.48 27.07
C LYS A 78 2.70 -10.16 28.03
N ILE A 79 2.38 -9.52 29.16
CA ILE A 79 3.36 -9.08 30.15
C ILE A 79 4.15 -10.23 30.77
N GLU A 80 3.56 -11.42 30.87
CA GLU A 80 4.27 -12.59 31.43
C GLU A 80 5.52 -12.96 30.61
N THR A 81 5.47 -12.75 29.31
CA THR A 81 6.57 -13.06 28.39
C THR A 81 7.52 -11.88 28.13
N MET A 82 7.11 -10.66 28.49
CA MET A 82 7.88 -9.42 28.26
C MET A 82 9.03 -9.25 29.28
N ASN A 83 10.12 -8.65 28.81
CA ASN A 83 11.15 -8.09 29.71
C ASN A 83 10.76 -6.69 30.18
N VAL A 84 11.48 -6.15 31.16
CA VAL A 84 11.18 -4.84 31.75
C VAL A 84 11.31 -3.68 30.75
N ASP A 85 12.18 -3.79 29.76
CA ASP A 85 12.37 -2.76 28.72
C ASP A 85 11.15 -2.68 27.80
N GLN A 86 10.64 -3.83 27.38
CA GLN A 86 9.41 -3.94 26.59
C GLN A 86 8.19 -3.39 27.35
N ILE A 87 8.12 -3.62 28.67
CA ILE A 87 7.05 -3.06 29.51
C ILE A 87 7.16 -1.53 29.59
N VAL A 88 8.36 -0.97 29.71
CA VAL A 88 8.56 0.47 29.68
C VAL A 88 8.16 1.09 28.35
N GLU A 89 8.52 0.46 27.24
CA GLU A 89 8.12 0.91 25.91
C GLU A 89 6.59 0.79 25.70
N LEU A 90 5.98 -0.31 26.15
CA LEU A 90 4.53 -0.46 26.15
C LEU A 90 3.85 0.69 26.88
N ILE A 91 4.28 1.00 28.13
CA ILE A 91 3.70 2.06 28.94
C ILE A 91 3.87 3.45 28.31
N LYS A 92 5.04 3.76 27.75
CA LYS A 92 5.30 5.04 27.09
C LYS A 92 4.45 5.22 25.83
N ASN A 93 4.39 4.17 25.00
CA ASN A 93 3.69 4.23 23.72
C ASN A 93 2.16 4.15 23.88
N TYR A 94 1.67 3.55 24.99
CA TYR A 94 0.23 3.43 25.25
C TYR A 94 -0.50 4.78 25.31
N LYS A 95 0.14 5.82 25.82
CA LYS A 95 -0.42 7.18 25.83
C LYS A 95 -0.49 7.83 24.46
N GLU A 96 0.50 7.53 23.60
CA GLU A 96 0.49 7.99 22.21
C GLU A 96 -0.63 7.29 21.42
N ASP A 97 -0.93 6.03 21.76
CA ASP A 97 -1.91 5.20 21.05
C ASP A 97 -3.37 5.62 21.32
N GLU A 98 -3.72 6.14 22.50
CA GLU A 98 -5.07 6.66 22.80
C GLU A 98 -5.44 7.89 21.93
N ASN A 99 -4.45 8.62 21.44
CA ASN A 99 -4.60 9.80 20.59
C ASN A 99 -4.13 9.58 19.14
N PHE A 100 -3.80 8.32 18.77
CA PHE A 100 -3.35 8.05 17.42
C PHE A 100 -4.44 8.35 16.38
N LYS A 101 -4.13 9.28 15.49
CA LYS A 101 -4.98 9.68 14.37
C LYS A 101 -4.19 9.59 13.07
N LEU A 102 -4.74 8.89 12.11
CA LEU A 102 -4.16 8.77 10.78
C LEU A 102 -5.21 9.13 9.72
N ASP A 103 -4.96 10.20 8.98
CA ASP A 103 -5.77 10.48 7.79
C ASP A 103 -5.48 9.44 6.71
N PHE A 104 -6.44 8.51 6.53
CA PHE A 104 -6.32 7.41 5.58
C PHE A 104 -6.21 7.87 4.13
N ILE A 105 -6.83 9.00 3.76
CA ILE A 105 -6.75 9.54 2.40
C ILE A 105 -5.36 10.12 2.13
N ALA A 106 -4.82 10.90 3.06
CA ALA A 106 -3.46 11.44 2.96
C ALA A 106 -2.42 10.29 2.92
N PHE A 107 -2.58 9.29 3.78
CA PHE A 107 -1.76 8.09 3.78
C PHE A 107 -1.80 7.39 2.42
N GLY A 108 -2.99 7.18 1.87
CA GLY A 108 -3.16 6.53 0.57
C GLY A 108 -2.49 7.30 -0.57
N ARG A 109 -2.58 8.64 -0.58
CA ARG A 109 -1.89 9.47 -1.57
C ARG A 109 -0.37 9.35 -1.47
N ARG A 110 0.18 9.32 -0.24
CA ARG A 110 1.62 9.09 0.00
C ARG A 110 2.05 7.72 -0.54
N HIS A 111 1.30 6.66 -0.22
CA HIS A 111 1.58 5.31 -0.72
C HIS A 111 1.54 5.22 -2.25
N ILE A 112 0.58 5.88 -2.90
CA ILE A 112 0.48 5.96 -4.36
C ILE A 112 1.73 6.63 -4.95
N GLN A 113 2.21 7.70 -4.33
CA GLN A 113 3.44 8.37 -4.78
C GLN A 113 4.65 7.46 -4.64
N GLN A 114 4.82 6.78 -3.52
CA GLN A 114 5.89 5.78 -3.32
C GLN A 114 5.87 4.67 -4.38
N LEU A 115 4.67 4.19 -4.76
CA LEU A 115 4.55 3.20 -5.83
C LEU A 115 4.98 3.76 -7.20
N ARG A 116 4.70 5.04 -7.48
CA ARG A 116 5.13 5.70 -8.72
C ARG A 116 6.64 5.90 -8.76
N ASP A 117 7.23 6.32 -7.65
CA ASP A 117 8.68 6.51 -7.51
C ASP A 117 9.44 5.19 -7.68
N ASN A 118 8.82 4.07 -7.29
CA ASN A 118 9.35 2.71 -7.48
C ASN A 118 8.94 2.07 -8.83
N ASP A 119 8.48 2.85 -9.81
CA ASP A 119 8.03 2.42 -11.16
C ASP A 119 6.88 1.39 -11.17
N HIS A 120 6.11 1.29 -10.08
CA HIS A 120 4.92 0.44 -9.99
C HIS A 120 3.65 1.15 -10.46
N LYS A 121 3.70 1.81 -11.64
CA LYS A 121 2.64 2.69 -12.18
C LYS A 121 1.26 2.03 -12.23
N GLY A 122 1.18 0.78 -12.72
CA GLY A 122 -0.10 0.07 -12.82
C GLY A 122 -0.77 -0.19 -11.46
N ASN A 123 0.02 -0.47 -10.42
CA ASN A 123 -0.50 -0.58 -9.05
C ASN A 123 -0.91 0.80 -8.52
N ALA A 124 -0.09 1.83 -8.71
CA ALA A 124 -0.39 3.19 -8.30
C ALA A 124 -1.73 3.67 -8.87
N ASP A 125 -2.00 3.43 -10.15
CA ASP A 125 -3.24 3.81 -10.81
C ASP A 125 -4.46 3.06 -10.24
N MET A 126 -4.29 1.78 -9.88
CA MET A 126 -5.34 1.00 -9.22
C MET A 126 -5.68 1.56 -7.83
N TYR A 127 -4.66 1.87 -7.02
CA TYR A 127 -4.87 2.51 -5.72
C TYR A 127 -5.51 3.89 -5.88
N GLN A 128 -5.08 4.67 -6.87
CA GLN A 128 -5.66 5.99 -7.17
C GLN A 128 -7.14 5.89 -7.52
N CYS A 129 -7.53 4.95 -8.39
CA CYS A 129 -8.93 4.73 -8.77
C CYS A 129 -9.79 4.34 -7.56
N ALA A 130 -9.30 3.41 -6.73
CA ALA A 130 -10.02 2.97 -5.53
C ALA A 130 -10.16 4.10 -4.50
N LEU A 131 -9.08 4.86 -4.27
CA LEU A 131 -9.08 5.99 -3.33
C LEU A 131 -10.00 7.12 -3.80
N ASN A 132 -9.99 7.46 -5.08
CA ASN A 132 -10.89 8.44 -5.67
C ASN A 132 -12.37 8.02 -5.53
N ALA A 133 -12.67 6.73 -5.73
CA ALA A 133 -14.01 6.21 -5.52
C ALA A 133 -14.43 6.32 -4.05
N PHE A 134 -13.52 6.06 -3.12
CA PHE A 134 -13.78 6.18 -1.69
C PHE A 134 -14.01 7.62 -1.25
N VAL A 135 -13.22 8.58 -1.78
CA VAL A 135 -13.43 10.02 -1.57
C VAL A 135 -14.81 10.49 -2.08
N ARG A 136 -15.23 10.03 -3.28
CA ARG A 136 -16.58 10.35 -3.80
C ARG A 136 -17.69 9.81 -2.90
N PHE A 137 -17.54 8.59 -2.38
CA PHE A 137 -18.47 8.01 -1.42
C PHE A 137 -18.54 8.82 -0.13
N LEU A 138 -17.39 9.18 0.44
CA LEU A 138 -17.31 9.92 1.70
C LEU A 138 -17.77 11.38 1.57
N ARG A 139 -17.74 11.95 0.37
CA ARG A 139 -17.95 13.39 0.09
C ARG A 139 -17.04 14.31 0.91
N ARG A 140 -15.89 13.80 1.34
CA ARG A 140 -14.83 14.50 2.10
C ARG A 140 -13.46 13.96 1.76
N ASN A 141 -12.43 14.82 1.83
CA ASN A 141 -11.05 14.50 1.48
C ASN A 141 -10.19 14.04 2.67
N LYS A 142 -10.82 13.76 3.81
CA LYS A 142 -10.14 13.37 5.04
C LYS A 142 -11.02 12.40 5.83
N ILE A 143 -10.41 11.32 6.35
CA ILE A 143 -11.07 10.39 7.28
C ILE A 143 -9.99 9.76 8.18
N ASP A 144 -10.26 9.68 9.49
CA ASP A 144 -9.41 8.91 10.39
C ASP A 144 -9.55 7.42 10.09
N ILE A 145 -8.43 6.69 10.10
CA ILE A 145 -8.43 5.25 9.78
C ILE A 145 -9.33 4.46 10.74
N ASN A 146 -9.48 4.90 11.98
CA ASN A 146 -10.33 4.27 12.99
C ASN A 146 -11.83 4.55 12.78
N GLU A 147 -12.20 5.53 11.95
CA GLU A 147 -13.58 5.73 11.50
C GLU A 147 -14.01 4.70 10.43
N ILE A 148 -13.05 4.03 9.78
CA ILE A 148 -13.33 3.02 8.75
C ILE A 148 -13.79 1.74 9.43
N THR A 149 -15.08 1.63 9.67
CA THR A 149 -15.71 0.45 10.28
C THR A 149 -16.25 -0.51 9.22
N SER A 150 -16.60 -1.73 9.61
CA SER A 150 -17.28 -2.69 8.72
C SER A 150 -18.60 -2.14 8.16
N ARG A 151 -19.27 -1.24 8.89
CA ARG A 151 -20.46 -0.54 8.42
C ARG A 151 -20.14 0.40 7.26
N VAL A 152 -19.07 1.19 7.38
CA VAL A 152 -18.58 2.09 6.32
C VAL A 152 -18.21 1.30 5.07
N VAL A 153 -17.51 0.16 5.23
CA VAL A 153 -17.16 -0.71 4.09
C VAL A 153 -18.40 -1.27 3.39
N LYS A 154 -19.41 -1.73 4.14
CA LYS A 154 -20.69 -2.19 3.56
C LYS A 154 -21.41 -1.07 2.79
N GLN A 155 -21.49 0.13 3.34
CA GLN A 155 -22.08 1.28 2.68
C GLN A 155 -21.33 1.67 1.42
N PHE A 156 -20.00 1.57 1.42
CA PHE A 156 -19.17 1.80 0.23
C PHE A 156 -19.44 0.77 -0.87
N ILE A 157 -19.60 -0.51 -0.53
CA ILE A 157 -19.99 -1.56 -1.50
C ILE A 157 -21.34 -1.19 -2.14
N THR A 158 -22.35 -0.89 -1.34
CA THR A 158 -23.67 -0.48 -1.83
C THR A 158 -23.62 0.77 -2.71
N PHE A 159 -22.79 1.75 -2.34
CA PHE A 159 -22.54 2.92 -3.17
C PHE A 159 -21.97 2.53 -4.56
N LEU A 160 -20.96 1.68 -4.60
CA LEU A 160 -20.35 1.24 -5.86
C LEU A 160 -21.32 0.41 -6.71
N GLU A 161 -22.19 -0.38 -6.08
CA GLU A 161 -23.23 -1.16 -6.77
C GLU A 161 -24.32 -0.27 -7.36
N ASN A 162 -24.62 0.86 -6.76
CA ASN A 162 -25.67 1.79 -7.19
C ASN A 162 -25.14 2.98 -8.03
N GLU A 163 -23.82 3.19 -8.09
CA GLU A 163 -23.22 4.29 -8.86
C GLU A 163 -23.60 4.15 -10.35
N LYS A 164 -24.16 5.21 -10.92
CA LYS A 164 -24.51 5.26 -12.34
C LYS A 164 -23.24 5.28 -13.19
N PRO A 165 -23.20 4.55 -14.32
CA PRO A 165 -22.06 4.63 -15.23
C PRO A 165 -21.96 6.04 -15.83
N ARG A 166 -20.77 6.43 -16.25
CA ARG A 166 -20.59 7.66 -17.03
C ARG A 166 -21.37 7.58 -18.33
N ALA A 167 -21.85 8.71 -18.83
CA ALA A 167 -22.55 8.78 -20.12
C ALA A 167 -21.77 8.06 -21.21
N GLY A 168 -22.43 7.21 -21.98
CA GLY A 168 -21.80 6.41 -23.04
C GLY A 168 -21.03 5.17 -22.58
N HIS A 169 -20.93 4.89 -21.28
CA HIS A 169 -20.21 3.73 -20.77
C HIS A 169 -21.15 2.70 -20.11
N LYS A 170 -20.87 1.41 -20.30
CA LYS A 170 -21.55 0.32 -19.57
C LYS A 170 -20.98 0.25 -18.16
N LYS A 171 -21.84 -0.03 -17.18
CA LYS A 171 -21.43 -0.21 -15.78
C LYS A 171 -20.48 -1.40 -15.63
N GLY A 172 -19.30 -1.16 -15.06
CA GLY A 172 -18.34 -2.20 -14.74
C GLY A 172 -18.79 -3.01 -13.52
N ARG A 173 -18.87 -4.34 -13.65
CA ARG A 173 -19.27 -5.23 -12.54
C ARG A 173 -18.14 -5.54 -11.56
N ARG A 174 -16.88 -5.15 -11.86
CA ARG A 174 -15.70 -5.49 -11.08
C ARG A 174 -15.35 -4.47 -9.99
N SER A 175 -15.86 -3.25 -10.08
CA SER A 175 -15.49 -2.16 -9.19
C SER A 175 -15.68 -2.46 -7.69
N PRO A 176 -16.81 -3.04 -7.23
CA PRO A 176 -16.99 -3.32 -5.82
C PRO A 176 -15.93 -4.28 -5.26
N SER A 177 -15.66 -5.38 -5.96
CA SER A 177 -14.65 -6.35 -5.55
C SER A 177 -13.24 -5.76 -5.58
N LEU A 178 -12.88 -5.12 -6.69
CA LEU A 178 -11.53 -4.63 -6.94
C LEU A 178 -11.17 -3.48 -6.00
N TYR A 179 -12.06 -2.48 -5.85
CA TYR A 179 -11.78 -1.33 -5.00
C TYR A 179 -11.76 -1.69 -3.52
N CYS A 180 -12.64 -2.58 -3.06
CA CYS A 180 -12.59 -3.06 -1.69
C CYS A 180 -11.32 -3.87 -1.41
N ALA A 181 -10.88 -4.73 -2.34
CA ALA A 181 -9.62 -5.46 -2.20
C ALA A 181 -8.41 -4.51 -2.15
N THR A 182 -8.41 -3.47 -2.99
CA THR A 182 -7.34 -2.46 -3.02
C THR A 182 -7.30 -1.63 -1.73
N LEU A 183 -8.47 -1.17 -1.23
CA LEU A 183 -8.53 -0.43 0.05
C LEU A 183 -8.18 -1.32 1.24
N LYS A 184 -8.54 -2.61 1.22
CA LYS A 184 -8.08 -3.59 2.22
C LYS A 184 -6.56 -3.70 2.22
N ALA A 185 -5.93 -3.81 1.04
CA ALA A 185 -4.49 -3.85 0.93
C ALA A 185 -3.84 -2.58 1.48
N LEU A 186 -4.37 -1.39 1.14
CA LEU A 186 -3.91 -0.11 1.68
C LEU A 186 -4.03 -0.03 3.20
N HIS A 187 -5.17 -0.48 3.76
CA HIS A 187 -5.39 -0.54 5.20
C HIS A 187 -4.40 -1.47 5.89
N ASN A 188 -4.08 -2.62 5.27
CA ASN A 188 -3.08 -3.54 5.79
C ASN A 188 -1.66 -2.96 5.73
N VAL A 189 -1.31 -2.17 4.71
CA VAL A 189 -0.04 -1.43 4.65
C VAL A 189 0.04 -0.44 5.81
N ALA A 190 -1.04 0.29 6.10
CA ALA A 190 -1.08 1.18 7.25
C ALA A 190 -0.91 0.42 8.57
N LYS A 191 -1.57 -0.73 8.74
CA LYS A 191 -1.37 -1.57 9.93
C LYS A 191 0.07 -2.04 10.08
N ALA A 192 0.71 -2.49 9.00
CA ALA A 192 2.10 -2.92 9.04
C ALA A 192 3.10 -1.78 9.33
N GLU A 193 2.77 -0.53 8.94
CA GLU A 193 3.61 0.64 9.21
C GLU A 193 3.47 1.17 10.65
N TYR A 194 2.25 1.10 11.21
CA TYR A 194 1.95 1.76 12.48
C TYR A 194 1.71 0.82 13.66
N ASN A 195 1.43 -0.46 13.44
CA ASN A 195 1.37 -1.46 14.50
C ASN A 195 2.72 -2.14 14.66
N ASP A 196 3.10 -2.40 15.89
CA ASP A 196 4.22 -3.27 16.23
C ASP A 196 3.68 -4.38 17.14
N GLU A 197 3.38 -5.52 16.54
CA GLU A 197 2.80 -6.66 17.23
C GLU A 197 3.81 -7.34 18.17
N ASP A 198 5.11 -7.25 17.87
CA ASP A 198 6.18 -7.87 18.65
C ASP A 198 6.30 -7.24 20.04
N ILE A 199 6.10 -5.92 20.15
CA ILE A 199 6.09 -5.19 21.40
C ILE A 199 4.67 -4.86 21.89
N GLY A 200 3.63 -5.35 21.20
CA GLY A 200 2.23 -5.19 21.61
C GLY A 200 1.62 -3.82 21.34
N VAL A 201 2.25 -2.98 20.54
CA VAL A 201 1.73 -1.66 20.15
C VAL A 201 0.75 -1.80 19.00
N ILE A 202 -0.54 -1.63 19.28
CA ILE A 202 -1.63 -1.75 18.28
C ILE A 202 -2.33 -0.39 18.13
N ARG A 203 -1.85 0.45 17.21
CA ARG A 203 -2.42 1.77 16.90
C ARG A 203 -3.66 1.69 16.00
N ILE A 204 -3.72 0.68 15.14
CA ILE A 204 -4.84 0.43 14.23
C ILE A 204 -5.46 -0.94 14.59
N PRO A 205 -6.39 -1.00 15.56
CA PRO A 205 -6.94 -2.27 16.03
C PRO A 205 -8.00 -2.85 15.08
N LEU A 206 -8.68 -2.00 14.30
CA LEU A 206 -9.79 -2.43 13.46
C LEU A 206 -9.32 -3.23 12.24
N SER A 207 -10.13 -4.20 11.84
CA SER A 207 -9.97 -4.98 10.59
C SER A 207 -11.31 -5.02 9.83
N PRO A 208 -11.80 -3.87 9.36
CA PRO A 208 -13.17 -3.71 8.85
C PRO A 208 -13.44 -4.56 7.60
N PHE A 209 -12.45 -4.69 6.73
CA PHE A 209 -12.56 -5.47 5.49
C PHE A 209 -12.60 -6.99 5.73
N SER A 210 -11.99 -7.49 6.81
CA SER A 210 -11.99 -8.92 7.14
C SER A 210 -13.35 -9.38 7.66
N ARG A 211 -14.13 -8.48 8.25
CA ARG A 211 -15.47 -8.74 8.78
C ARG A 211 -16.60 -8.44 7.77
N THR A 212 -16.24 -8.02 6.55
CA THR A 212 -17.20 -7.66 5.51
C THR A 212 -17.06 -8.60 4.33
N LYS A 213 -18.16 -9.25 3.93
CA LYS A 213 -18.20 -10.09 2.73
C LYS A 213 -18.11 -9.17 1.50
N VAL A 214 -16.95 -9.15 0.85
CA VAL A 214 -16.74 -8.42 -0.40
C VAL A 214 -17.35 -9.24 -1.56
N PRO A 215 -18.08 -8.62 -2.50
CA PRO A 215 -18.62 -9.31 -3.66
C PRO A 215 -17.50 -10.03 -4.44
N PRO A 216 -17.73 -11.25 -4.92
CA PRO A 216 -16.74 -11.94 -5.73
C PRO A 216 -16.51 -11.25 -7.07
N ILE A 217 -15.32 -11.41 -7.63
CA ILE A 217 -15.04 -10.95 -8.98
C ILE A 217 -15.91 -11.74 -9.96
N PRO A 218 -16.75 -11.09 -10.77
CA PRO A 218 -17.56 -11.79 -11.76
C PRO A 218 -16.66 -12.56 -12.74
N ARG A 219 -17.00 -13.80 -13.01
CA ARG A 219 -16.31 -14.58 -14.04
C ARG A 219 -16.49 -13.88 -15.39
N THR A 220 -15.39 -13.70 -16.10
CA THR A 220 -15.43 -13.21 -17.49
C THR A 220 -15.62 -14.42 -18.38
N GLU A 221 -16.67 -14.41 -19.18
CA GLU A 221 -16.80 -15.39 -20.27
C GLU A 221 -15.64 -15.20 -21.25
N LYS A 222 -14.94 -16.28 -21.51
CA LYS A 222 -13.96 -16.29 -22.60
C LYS A 222 -14.76 -16.34 -23.91
N LYS A 223 -14.54 -15.38 -24.79
CA LYS A 223 -15.11 -15.34 -26.13
C LYS A 223 -13.97 -15.57 -27.11
N PRO A 224 -13.64 -16.85 -27.40
CA PRO A 224 -12.64 -17.16 -28.40
C PRO A 224 -13.20 -16.74 -29.78
N MET A 225 -12.32 -16.26 -30.63
CA MET A 225 -12.68 -16.06 -32.06
C MET A 225 -12.87 -17.40 -32.74
N THR A 226 -13.86 -17.50 -33.62
CA THR A 226 -13.97 -18.65 -34.50
C THR A 226 -12.87 -18.60 -35.57
N LEU A 227 -12.61 -19.74 -36.21
CA LEU A 227 -11.62 -19.80 -37.29
C LEU A 227 -11.99 -18.85 -38.45
N GLU A 228 -13.28 -18.72 -38.74
CA GLU A 228 -13.79 -17.81 -39.76
C GLU A 228 -13.52 -16.34 -39.40
N GLN A 229 -13.81 -15.96 -38.14
CA GLN A 229 -13.51 -14.61 -37.64
C GLN A 229 -12.01 -14.32 -37.71
N LEU A 230 -11.19 -15.30 -37.34
CA LEU A 230 -9.75 -15.15 -37.41
C LEU A 230 -9.28 -14.95 -38.85
N ARG A 231 -9.74 -15.78 -39.78
CA ARG A 231 -9.47 -15.64 -41.23
C ARG A 231 -9.93 -14.28 -41.78
N ALA A 232 -11.10 -13.81 -41.36
CA ALA A 232 -11.59 -12.49 -41.74
C ALA A 232 -10.64 -11.37 -41.28
N VAL A 233 -10.10 -11.44 -40.06
CA VAL A 233 -9.10 -10.46 -39.57
C VAL A 233 -7.80 -10.49 -40.38
N PHE A 234 -7.34 -11.69 -40.77
CA PHE A 234 -6.15 -11.85 -41.63
C PHE A 234 -6.32 -11.21 -43.00
N ASN A 235 -7.53 -11.29 -43.55
CA ASN A 235 -7.83 -10.82 -44.90
C ASN A 235 -8.31 -9.37 -44.97
N VAL A 236 -8.37 -8.65 -43.87
CA VAL A 236 -8.72 -7.22 -43.87
C VAL A 236 -7.63 -6.44 -44.60
N PRO A 237 -7.93 -5.74 -45.69
CA PRO A 237 -6.95 -4.90 -46.39
C PRO A 237 -6.56 -3.69 -45.56
N ASP A 238 -5.46 -3.03 -45.93
CA ASP A 238 -5.10 -1.75 -45.32
C ASP A 238 -6.18 -0.70 -45.66
N ASP A 239 -6.58 0.06 -44.66
CA ASP A 239 -7.52 1.17 -44.78
C ASP A 239 -6.76 2.46 -44.95
N ASP A 240 -6.67 2.97 -46.17
CA ASP A 240 -5.99 4.23 -46.50
C ASP A 240 -6.87 5.45 -46.29
N THR A 241 -8.18 5.24 -46.04
CA THR A 241 -9.17 6.33 -45.96
C THR A 241 -9.28 6.95 -44.58
N PHE A 242 -8.80 6.26 -43.52
CA PHE A 242 -8.90 6.71 -42.16
C PHE A 242 -7.86 7.79 -41.83
N GLN A 243 -8.31 8.90 -41.23
CA GLN A 243 -7.41 9.99 -40.81
C GLN A 243 -6.31 9.48 -39.87
N ARG A 244 -5.08 9.73 -40.24
CA ARG A 244 -3.88 9.37 -39.46
C ARG A 244 -3.80 10.23 -38.20
N ARG A 245 -3.51 9.59 -37.10
CA ARG A 245 -2.93 10.27 -35.94
C ARG A 245 -1.43 9.98 -35.95
N GLY A 246 -0.61 10.96 -36.30
CA GLY A 246 0.81 10.75 -36.53
C GLY A 246 1.05 9.99 -37.85
N ASP A 247 2.12 9.23 -37.94
CA ASP A 247 2.58 8.55 -39.17
C ASP A 247 1.82 7.25 -39.50
N TYR A 248 0.90 6.79 -38.62
CA TYR A 248 0.23 5.49 -38.74
C TYR A 248 -1.29 5.60 -38.73
N ASN A 249 -1.92 4.81 -39.63
CA ASN A 249 -3.34 4.55 -39.56
C ASN A 249 -3.63 3.64 -38.36
N ILE A 250 -4.42 4.11 -37.39
CA ILE A 250 -4.67 3.42 -36.12
C ILE A 250 -5.47 2.12 -36.28
N ARG A 251 -6.27 2.00 -37.34
CA ARG A 251 -7.01 0.76 -37.62
C ARG A 251 -6.09 -0.33 -38.14
N ASN A 252 -5.22 0.00 -39.10
CA ASN A 252 -4.22 -0.92 -39.62
C ASN A 252 -3.25 -1.32 -38.48
N LEU A 253 -2.76 -0.37 -37.70
CA LEU A 253 -1.91 -0.65 -36.57
C LEU A 253 -2.59 -1.57 -35.53
N GLY A 254 -3.86 -1.34 -35.20
CA GLY A 254 -4.60 -2.18 -34.24
C GLY A 254 -4.77 -3.61 -34.76
N ARG A 255 -5.10 -3.80 -36.05
CA ARG A 255 -5.14 -5.10 -36.70
C ARG A 255 -3.78 -5.81 -36.65
N ASP A 256 -2.72 -5.12 -37.08
CA ASP A 256 -1.39 -5.68 -37.21
C ASP A 256 -0.78 -6.03 -35.84
N ILE A 257 -1.03 -5.23 -34.78
CA ILE A 257 -0.70 -5.60 -33.39
C ILE A 257 -1.47 -6.86 -32.95
N GLY A 258 -2.74 -6.99 -33.30
CA GLY A 258 -3.55 -8.20 -33.04
C GLY A 258 -2.94 -9.43 -33.70
N LEU A 259 -2.57 -9.34 -34.99
CA LEU A 259 -1.91 -10.39 -35.73
C LEU A 259 -0.52 -10.73 -35.19
N LEU A 260 0.28 -9.73 -34.87
CA LEU A 260 1.58 -9.94 -34.19
C LEU A 260 1.42 -10.64 -32.83
N SER A 261 0.40 -10.27 -32.06
CA SER A 261 0.12 -10.97 -30.81
C SER A 261 -0.23 -12.44 -31.04
N PHE A 262 -0.96 -12.75 -32.11
CA PHE A 262 -1.29 -14.12 -32.47
C PHE A 262 -0.05 -14.93 -32.90
N PHE A 263 0.74 -14.43 -33.84
CA PHE A 263 1.95 -15.11 -34.32
C PHE A 263 3.02 -15.24 -33.25
N LEU A 264 3.10 -14.30 -32.32
CA LEU A 264 4.04 -14.31 -31.21
C LEU A 264 3.44 -14.92 -29.93
N ILE A 265 2.52 -15.86 -30.07
CA ILE A 265 1.97 -16.73 -29.01
C ILE A 265 1.37 -15.94 -27.84
N GLY A 266 0.63 -14.89 -28.14
CA GLY A 266 -0.10 -14.08 -27.15
C GLY A 266 0.80 -13.08 -26.42
N ILE A 267 1.80 -12.52 -27.07
CA ILE A 267 2.61 -11.42 -26.52
C ILE A 267 1.71 -10.24 -26.14
N ASN A 268 1.92 -9.69 -24.96
CA ASN A 268 1.20 -8.47 -24.57
C ASN A 268 1.78 -7.25 -25.30
N THR A 269 0.94 -6.25 -25.56
CA THR A 269 1.36 -5.00 -26.20
C THR A 269 2.49 -4.28 -25.44
N VAL A 270 2.51 -4.35 -24.09
CA VAL A 270 3.59 -3.80 -23.27
C VAL A 270 4.91 -4.54 -23.51
N ASP A 271 4.86 -5.86 -23.64
CA ASP A 271 6.05 -6.67 -23.90
C ASP A 271 6.53 -6.47 -25.34
N LEU A 272 5.60 -6.42 -26.31
CA LEU A 272 5.89 -6.09 -27.71
C LEU A 272 6.56 -4.71 -27.85
N TYR A 273 6.04 -3.74 -27.10
CA TYR A 273 6.60 -2.39 -27.03
C TYR A 273 8.01 -2.32 -26.43
N ASN A 274 8.30 -3.16 -25.44
CA ASN A 274 9.59 -3.19 -24.76
C ASN A 274 10.60 -4.18 -25.36
N CYS A 275 10.21 -4.91 -26.40
CA CYS A 275 11.12 -5.83 -27.10
C CYS A 275 12.30 -5.09 -27.72
N THR A 276 13.51 -5.55 -27.43
CA THR A 276 14.77 -4.88 -27.82
C THR A 276 15.56 -5.60 -28.89
N GLY A 277 15.15 -6.78 -29.34
CA GLY A 277 15.93 -7.46 -30.37
C GLY A 277 15.37 -8.78 -30.88
N ILE A 278 15.63 -8.99 -32.18
CA ILE A 278 15.51 -10.29 -32.83
C ILE A 278 16.94 -10.84 -32.98
N GLN A 279 17.18 -12.03 -32.49
CA GLN A 279 18.47 -12.73 -32.60
C GLN A 279 18.26 -14.08 -33.30
N ASN A 280 18.95 -14.29 -34.41
CA ASN A 280 18.88 -15.57 -35.17
C ASN A 280 17.44 -16.02 -35.51
N GLY A 281 16.57 -15.10 -35.94
CA GLY A 281 15.18 -15.40 -36.27
C GLY A 281 14.29 -15.68 -35.05
N ARG A 282 14.73 -15.33 -33.85
CA ARG A 282 14.01 -15.53 -32.60
C ARG A 282 13.83 -14.22 -31.86
N LEU A 283 12.63 -14.05 -31.27
CA LEU A 283 12.31 -12.93 -30.37
C LEU A 283 12.55 -13.39 -28.94
N ILE A 284 13.49 -12.74 -28.26
CA ILE A 284 13.84 -13.04 -26.87
C ILE A 284 13.50 -11.82 -26.01
N TYR A 285 12.66 -12.02 -24.99
CA TYR A 285 12.30 -10.96 -24.06
C TYR A 285 11.95 -11.50 -22.67
N ASN A 286 11.97 -10.61 -21.70
CA ASN A 286 11.53 -10.92 -20.34
C ASN A 286 10.14 -10.31 -20.10
N ARG A 287 9.15 -11.15 -19.76
CA ARG A 287 7.76 -10.70 -19.58
C ARG A 287 7.66 -9.66 -18.47
N THR A 288 7.30 -8.44 -18.82
CA THR A 288 7.26 -7.27 -17.92
C THR A 288 6.47 -7.53 -16.64
N LYS A 289 5.30 -8.19 -16.74
CA LYS A 289 4.42 -8.44 -15.59
C LYS A 289 5.01 -9.37 -14.53
N THR A 290 5.90 -10.28 -14.91
CA THR A 290 6.35 -11.38 -14.05
C THR A 290 7.86 -11.46 -13.85
N LYS A 291 8.66 -10.67 -14.59
CA LYS A 291 10.14 -10.70 -14.54
C LYS A 291 10.72 -10.55 -13.12
N ASN A 292 10.08 -9.74 -12.26
CA ASN A 292 10.56 -9.49 -10.91
C ASN A 292 10.08 -10.54 -9.87
N ARG A 293 9.26 -11.53 -10.31
CA ARG A 293 8.69 -12.55 -9.42
C ARG A 293 9.26 -13.94 -9.67
N ARG A 294 10.00 -14.12 -10.77
CA ARG A 294 10.55 -15.41 -11.20
C ARG A 294 12.05 -15.36 -11.24
N GLN A 295 12.71 -16.44 -10.83
CA GLN A 295 14.17 -16.57 -10.86
C GLN A 295 14.74 -16.53 -12.28
N ASP A 296 14.01 -17.11 -13.25
CA ASP A 296 14.33 -17.08 -14.68
C ASP A 296 14.02 -15.74 -15.36
N LYS A 297 13.64 -14.70 -14.55
CA LYS A 297 13.20 -13.38 -15.01
C LYS A 297 12.07 -13.45 -16.04
N ALA A 298 11.29 -14.54 -16.03
CA ALA A 298 10.22 -14.83 -16.99
C ALA A 298 10.68 -14.65 -18.46
N LYS A 299 11.87 -15.20 -18.78
CA LYS A 299 12.40 -15.19 -20.14
C LYS A 299 11.48 -15.98 -21.06
N ILE A 300 11.17 -15.38 -22.20
CA ILE A 300 10.40 -15.96 -23.29
C ILE A 300 11.26 -15.91 -24.54
N ASP A 301 11.28 -17.00 -25.29
CA ASP A 301 12.07 -17.19 -26.49
C ASP A 301 11.16 -17.81 -27.55
N ILE A 302 10.83 -17.04 -28.60
CA ILE A 302 9.84 -17.39 -29.63
C ILE A 302 10.53 -17.36 -30.99
N ARG A 303 10.37 -18.43 -31.78
CA ARG A 303 10.68 -18.41 -33.20
C ARG A 303 9.74 -17.45 -33.92
N ILE A 304 10.28 -16.65 -34.82
CA ILE A 304 9.50 -15.72 -35.62
C ILE A 304 9.15 -16.41 -36.93
N GLU A 305 7.85 -16.57 -37.17
CA GLU A 305 7.34 -17.09 -38.44
C GLU A 305 7.38 -15.98 -39.53
N PRO A 306 7.47 -16.36 -40.82
CA PRO A 306 7.60 -15.40 -41.93
C PRO A 306 6.51 -14.32 -41.95
N GLU A 307 5.28 -14.66 -41.57
CA GLU A 307 4.15 -13.75 -41.51
C GLU A 307 4.33 -12.70 -40.43
N ALA A 308 4.87 -13.08 -39.27
CA ALA A 308 5.20 -12.15 -38.21
C ALA A 308 6.39 -11.23 -38.59
N LEU A 309 7.37 -11.78 -39.33
CA LEU A 309 8.52 -11.01 -39.79
C LEU A 309 8.09 -9.88 -40.74
N ALA A 310 7.19 -10.18 -41.68
CA ALA A 310 6.65 -9.15 -42.61
C ALA A 310 5.98 -7.98 -41.83
N LEU A 311 5.20 -8.29 -40.80
CA LEU A 311 4.57 -7.28 -39.95
C LEU A 311 5.58 -6.51 -39.10
N ILE A 312 6.62 -7.18 -38.61
CA ILE A 312 7.69 -6.53 -37.86
C ILE A 312 8.45 -5.55 -38.74
N GLU A 313 8.83 -5.96 -39.95
CA GLU A 313 9.55 -5.10 -40.90
C GLU A 313 8.69 -3.91 -41.38
N LYS A 314 7.36 -4.07 -41.52
CA LYS A 314 6.42 -2.97 -41.82
C LYS A 314 6.52 -1.81 -40.79
N TYR A 315 6.85 -2.13 -39.52
CA TYR A 315 6.89 -1.18 -38.42
C TYR A 315 8.31 -0.96 -37.87
N ARG A 316 9.34 -1.46 -38.54
CA ARG A 316 10.72 -1.34 -38.09
C ARG A 316 11.22 0.10 -38.21
N ASP A 317 11.85 0.61 -37.13
CA ASP A 317 12.58 1.87 -37.21
C ASP A 317 13.99 1.61 -37.76
N PRO A 318 14.40 2.31 -38.84
CA PRO A 318 15.74 2.17 -39.39
C PRO A 318 16.85 2.60 -38.43
N THR A 319 16.57 3.39 -37.39
CA THR A 319 17.53 4.00 -36.47
C THR A 319 17.54 3.39 -35.07
N GLY A 320 16.70 2.39 -34.78
CA GLY A 320 16.50 1.88 -33.43
C GLY A 320 16.24 0.38 -33.30
N PRO A 321 16.04 -0.13 -32.08
CA PRO A 321 15.71 -1.53 -31.83
C PRO A 321 14.29 -1.87 -32.23
N CYS A 322 14.12 -3.01 -32.76
CA CYS A 322 13.01 -3.76 -33.40
C CYS A 322 11.61 -3.19 -33.61
N LEU A 323 11.08 -2.21 -32.86
CA LEU A 323 9.72 -1.65 -33.08
C LEU A 323 9.55 -0.21 -32.51
N PRO A 324 10.35 0.78 -32.94
CA PRO A 324 10.30 2.12 -32.36
C PRO A 324 9.07 2.95 -32.69
N PRO A 325 8.51 2.93 -33.92
CA PRO A 325 7.37 3.80 -34.24
C PRO A 325 6.10 3.43 -33.45
N ILE A 326 5.87 2.15 -33.20
CA ILE A 326 4.81 1.71 -32.26
C ILE A 326 5.09 2.28 -30.86
N LYS A 327 6.36 2.43 -30.49
CA LYS A 327 6.82 2.99 -29.23
C LYS A 327 6.46 4.46 -29.04
N ALA A 328 6.72 5.29 -30.01
CA ALA A 328 6.41 6.73 -29.97
C ALA A 328 4.89 6.96 -29.99
N THR A 329 4.19 6.34 -30.92
CA THR A 329 2.74 6.53 -31.12
C THR A 329 1.90 6.04 -29.94
N LEU A 330 2.24 4.90 -29.33
CA LEU A 330 1.55 4.42 -28.11
C LEU A 330 1.86 5.29 -26.88
N ARG A 331 3.09 5.79 -26.76
CA ARG A 331 3.47 6.67 -25.65
C ARG A 331 2.78 8.02 -25.73
N GLU A 332 2.68 8.61 -26.89
CA GLU A 332 1.96 9.87 -27.14
C GLU A 332 0.46 9.72 -26.94
N GLN A 333 -0.14 8.62 -27.38
CA GLN A 333 -1.55 8.34 -27.17
C GLN A 333 -1.89 8.07 -25.71
N LEU A 334 -1.04 7.36 -24.95
CA LEU A 334 -1.21 7.14 -23.51
C LEU A 334 -1.01 8.44 -22.72
N SER A 335 -0.09 9.31 -23.16
CA SER A 335 0.10 10.63 -22.53
C SER A 335 -1.02 11.61 -22.89
N ALA A 336 -1.52 11.62 -24.13
CA ALA A 336 -2.67 12.42 -24.55
C ALA A 336 -3.97 12.01 -23.85
N THR A 337 -4.18 10.70 -23.61
CA THR A 337 -5.33 10.20 -22.85
C THR A 337 -5.27 10.55 -21.37
N SER A 338 -4.09 10.76 -20.82
CA SER A 338 -3.91 11.24 -19.44
C SER A 338 -4.00 12.76 -19.29
N ALA A 339 -3.79 13.51 -20.35
CA ALA A 339 -3.90 14.97 -20.36
C ALA A 339 -5.32 15.51 -20.59
N ILE A 340 -6.27 14.63 -21.00
CA ILE A 340 -7.70 14.95 -21.21
C ILE A 340 -8.54 14.55 -19.98
N LYS A 341 -7.92 14.18 -18.88
CA LYS A 341 -8.54 13.95 -17.57
C LYS A 341 -8.02 14.96 -16.56
#